data_706b9f30c3b79d6e8d99a82edc628512
#
_entry.id   706b9f30c3b79d6e8d99a82edc628512
#
_cell.length_a   1.000
_cell.length_b   1.000
_cell.length_c   1.000
_cell.angle_alpha   90.00
_cell.angle_beta   90.00
_cell.angle_gamma   90.00
#
_symmetry.space_group_name_H-M   'P 1'
#
loop_
_entity.id
_entity.type
_entity.pdbx_description
1 polymer ?
#
loop_
_entity_poly.entity_id
_entity_poly.type
_entity_poly.pdbx_seq_one_letter_code
_entity_poly.pdbx_strand_id
1 'polypeptide(L)'
;FPYTTLFRSDFARRAADKETLIIPILNVFGTGGVMQQALPGLTCLDGCIYIWARREAPGIIAQSGKILRVFFGFRRGQDDCLRAKAAKTERILRAADIHAHFTDTIERDALQKFAFVSPMGAAGLYYDAVSGDMQPGGRARDTFIALIEEVKALGAAMGLTFEKDLVTEGLRIMDASAPTLTTSMQRDVAAGSTSEFSGLVDRVVALGEKYHVPVPLYSKISAWGHEQGIK
;
A
#
# COMPACT_ATOMS: atom_id res chain seq x y z
N PHE A 1 10.91 8.88 6.19
CA PHE A 1 10.41 7.51 5.90
C PHE A 1 10.57 6.64 7.14
N PRO A 2 9.64 5.72 7.42
CA PRO A 2 9.65 5.00 8.67
C PRO A 2 10.92 4.15 8.82
N TYR A 3 11.41 4.07 10.05
CA TYR A 3 12.55 3.28 10.52
C TYR A 3 12.62 1.86 9.92
N THR A 4 11.46 1.25 9.68
CA THR A 4 11.33 -0.09 9.07
C THR A 4 11.88 -0.17 7.65
N THR A 5 11.75 0.88 6.83
CA THR A 5 12.27 0.89 5.45
C THR A 5 13.80 1.00 5.45
N LEU A 6 14.38 1.83 6.32
CA LEU A 6 15.84 1.96 6.47
C LEU A 6 16.46 0.65 6.98
N PHE A 7 15.88 0.02 7.99
CA PHE A 7 16.37 -1.26 8.51
C PHE A 7 16.32 -2.37 7.45
N ARG A 8 15.23 -2.45 6.68
CA ARG A 8 15.10 -3.43 5.58
C ARG A 8 16.09 -3.15 4.45
N SER A 9 16.39 -1.88 4.17
CA SER A 9 17.40 -1.49 3.18
C SER A 9 18.80 -1.92 3.61
N ASP A 10 19.15 -1.81 4.90
CA ASP A 10 20.45 -2.25 5.42
C ASP A 10 20.61 -3.78 5.34
N PHE A 11 19.56 -4.53 5.65
CA PHE A 11 19.57 -5.97 5.46
C PHE A 11 19.75 -6.34 3.98
N ALA A 12 18.99 -5.72 3.09
CA ALA A 12 19.07 -5.96 1.66
C ALA A 12 20.48 -5.63 1.11
N ARG A 13 21.08 -4.51 1.54
CA ARG A 13 22.45 -4.12 1.14
C ARG A 13 23.49 -5.17 1.50
N ARG A 14 23.31 -5.89 2.60
CA ARG A 14 24.23 -6.92 3.09
C ARG A 14 24.02 -8.28 2.42
N ALA A 15 22.81 -8.57 1.95
CA ALA A 15 22.40 -9.88 1.43
C ALA A 15 22.22 -9.92 -0.08
N ALA A 16 22.16 -8.76 -0.75
CA ALA A 16 21.86 -8.66 -2.18
C ALA A 16 23.10 -8.23 -2.99
N ASP A 17 23.13 -8.64 -4.22
CA ASP A 17 24.07 -8.22 -5.25
C ASP A 17 23.34 -7.63 -6.48
N LYS A 18 24.10 -7.22 -7.50
CA LYS A 18 23.53 -6.64 -8.74
C LYS A 18 22.58 -7.58 -9.51
N GLU A 19 22.67 -8.88 -9.25
CA GLU A 19 21.81 -9.90 -9.85
C GLU A 19 20.55 -10.17 -9.02
N THR A 20 20.41 -9.55 -7.85
CA THR A 20 19.29 -9.75 -6.94
C THR A 20 18.12 -8.84 -7.26
N LEU A 21 16.90 -9.39 -7.34
CA LEU A 21 15.66 -8.63 -7.38
C LEU A 21 15.15 -8.38 -5.95
N ILE A 22 14.93 -7.14 -5.60
CA ILE A 22 14.30 -6.73 -4.35
C ILE A 22 12.85 -6.35 -4.66
N ILE A 23 11.89 -7.06 -4.06
CA ILE A 23 10.47 -6.87 -4.31
C ILE A 23 9.78 -6.50 -2.99
N PRO A 24 9.63 -5.21 -2.67
CA PRO A 24 8.87 -4.79 -1.50
C PRO A 24 7.38 -4.99 -1.74
N ILE A 25 6.72 -5.75 -0.88
CA ILE A 25 5.29 -6.06 -0.96
C ILE A 25 4.50 -5.39 0.18
N LEU A 26 4.84 -4.14 0.49
CA LEU A 26 4.24 -3.35 1.55
C LEU A 26 2.91 -2.71 1.13
N ASN A 27 2.17 -2.16 2.10
CA ASN A 27 0.94 -1.43 1.82
C ASN A 27 1.20 -0.01 1.29
N VAL A 28 2.41 0.50 1.45
CA VAL A 28 2.80 1.86 1.08
C VAL A 28 3.09 1.95 -0.42
N PHE A 29 2.46 2.90 -1.09
CA PHE A 29 2.65 3.13 -2.52
C PHE A 29 4.05 3.72 -2.84
N GLY A 30 4.72 3.16 -3.85
CA GLY A 30 6.01 3.62 -4.36
C GLY A 30 7.21 3.25 -3.48
N THR A 31 7.09 2.23 -2.62
CA THR A 31 8.15 1.78 -1.72
C THR A 31 9.40 1.32 -2.49
N GLY A 32 9.23 0.65 -3.64
CA GLY A 32 10.35 0.20 -4.47
C GLY A 32 11.20 1.36 -4.97
N GLY A 33 10.57 2.49 -5.35
CA GLY A 33 11.29 3.70 -5.75
C GLY A 33 12.14 4.29 -4.62
N VAL A 34 11.61 4.28 -3.40
CA VAL A 34 12.35 4.75 -2.21
C VAL A 34 13.51 3.82 -1.87
N MET A 35 13.27 2.52 -1.91
CA MET A 35 14.34 1.53 -1.69
C MET A 35 15.41 1.62 -2.78
N GLN A 36 15.04 1.89 -4.03
CA GLN A 36 15.99 2.09 -5.12
C GLN A 36 16.94 3.26 -4.85
N GLN A 37 16.44 4.38 -4.30
CA GLN A 37 17.27 5.52 -3.91
C GLN A 37 18.24 5.18 -2.77
N ALA A 38 17.78 4.38 -1.81
CA ALA A 38 18.58 3.94 -0.67
C ALA A 38 19.60 2.83 -1.03
N LEU A 39 19.38 2.13 -2.15
CA LEU A 39 20.15 0.97 -2.60
C LEU A 39 20.65 1.18 -4.03
N PRO A 40 21.53 2.18 -4.27
CA PRO A 40 22.11 2.40 -5.60
C PRO A 40 22.89 1.15 -6.06
N GLY A 41 22.71 0.77 -7.32
CA GLY A 41 23.35 -0.43 -7.90
C GLY A 41 22.65 -1.76 -7.66
N LEU A 42 21.55 -1.80 -6.87
CA LEU A 42 20.67 -2.94 -6.76
C LEU A 42 19.37 -2.69 -7.54
N THR A 43 18.64 -3.75 -7.88
CA THR A 43 17.36 -3.63 -8.60
C THR A 43 16.18 -3.80 -7.63
N CYS A 44 15.50 -2.67 -7.33
CA CYS A 44 14.30 -2.66 -6.51
C CYS A 44 13.08 -2.46 -7.40
N LEU A 45 12.21 -3.45 -7.49
CA LEU A 45 10.91 -3.36 -8.17
C LEU A 45 9.89 -2.65 -7.28
N ASP A 46 8.73 -2.28 -7.83
CA ASP A 46 7.55 -2.06 -7.02
C ASP A 46 6.75 -3.37 -6.92
N GLY A 47 6.00 -3.51 -5.82
CA GLY A 47 5.14 -4.65 -5.59
C GLY A 47 4.06 -4.38 -4.57
N CYS A 48 3.01 -5.19 -4.61
CA CYS A 48 1.97 -5.22 -3.60
C CYS A 48 1.43 -6.63 -3.39
N ILE A 49 0.89 -6.89 -2.20
CA ILE A 49 0.29 -8.17 -1.84
C ILE A 49 -1.14 -7.97 -1.37
N TYR A 50 -2.05 -8.83 -1.83
CA TYR A 50 -3.40 -8.94 -1.31
C TYR A 50 -3.47 -10.18 -0.44
N ILE A 51 -3.52 -9.98 0.87
CA ILE A 51 -3.62 -11.02 1.89
C ILE A 51 -4.28 -10.43 3.13
N TRP A 52 -5.10 -11.20 3.80
CA TRP A 52 -5.54 -10.94 5.16
C TRP A 52 -4.74 -11.82 6.09
N ALA A 53 -3.71 -11.27 6.71
CA ALA A 53 -2.85 -12.00 7.62
C ALA A 53 -2.42 -11.12 8.79
N ARG A 54 -2.16 -11.76 9.93
CA ARG A 54 -1.60 -11.13 11.11
C ARG A 54 -0.52 -12.02 11.72
N ARG A 55 0.46 -11.38 12.33
CA ARG A 55 1.42 -12.09 13.18
C ARG A 55 0.79 -12.29 14.56
N GLU A 56 0.60 -13.53 14.98
CA GLU A 56 0.08 -13.88 16.30
C GLU A 56 1.22 -13.99 17.34
N ALA A 57 2.35 -14.52 16.92
CA ALA A 57 3.57 -14.64 17.74
C ALA A 57 4.82 -14.65 16.83
N PRO A 58 6.03 -14.59 17.37
CA PRO A 58 7.24 -14.83 16.58
C PRO A 58 7.17 -16.17 15.84
N GLY A 59 7.30 -16.13 14.51
CA GLY A 59 7.22 -17.30 13.63
C GLY A 59 5.79 -17.82 13.36
N ILE A 60 4.74 -17.24 13.93
CA ILE A 60 3.34 -17.66 13.72
C ILE A 60 2.57 -16.56 12.98
N ILE A 61 2.13 -16.89 11.76
CA ILE A 61 1.30 -16.03 10.93
C ILE A 61 -0.06 -16.70 10.74
N ALA A 62 -1.12 -16.02 11.18
CA ALA A 62 -2.49 -16.42 10.91
C ALA A 62 -2.99 -15.73 9.64
N GLN A 63 -3.42 -16.52 8.67
CA GLN A 63 -4.09 -16.03 7.45
C GLN A 63 -5.59 -16.25 7.56
N SER A 64 -6.37 -15.23 7.20
CA SER A 64 -7.82 -15.30 7.09
C SER A 64 -8.23 -15.31 5.62
N GLY A 65 -9.10 -16.25 5.25
CA GLY A 65 -9.53 -16.45 3.87
C GLY A 65 -8.46 -17.08 2.96
N LYS A 66 -8.77 -17.16 1.66
CA LYS A 66 -7.93 -17.84 0.66
C LYS A 66 -7.18 -16.88 -0.29
N ILE A 67 -7.33 -15.57 -0.10
CA ILE A 67 -6.73 -14.60 -1.01
C ILE A 67 -5.25 -14.48 -0.68
N LEU A 68 -4.41 -14.85 -1.66
CA LEU A 68 -2.98 -14.61 -1.66
C LEU A 68 -2.56 -14.26 -3.09
N ARG A 69 -2.47 -12.97 -3.38
CA ARG A 69 -2.07 -12.47 -4.70
C ARG A 69 -0.92 -11.48 -4.54
N VAL A 70 0.09 -11.59 -5.38
CA VAL A 70 1.25 -10.70 -5.41
C VAL A 70 1.35 -10.10 -6.81
N PHE A 71 1.44 -8.78 -6.90
CA PHE A 71 1.77 -8.07 -8.12
C PHE A 71 3.14 -7.42 -7.94
N PHE A 72 3.98 -7.48 -8.96
CA PHE A 72 5.27 -6.82 -8.96
C PHE A 72 5.72 -6.51 -10.37
N GLY A 73 6.58 -5.50 -10.53
CA GLY A 73 7.05 -5.10 -11.84
C GLY A 73 8.06 -3.96 -11.79
N PHE A 74 8.62 -3.66 -12.94
CA PHE A 74 9.47 -2.49 -13.13
C PHE A 74 8.61 -1.23 -13.22
N ARG A 75 9.08 -0.16 -12.58
CA ARG A 75 8.47 1.18 -12.73
C ARG A 75 8.72 1.70 -14.15
N ARG A 76 7.87 2.61 -14.59
CA ARG A 76 8.06 3.30 -15.86
C ARG A 76 9.45 3.95 -15.93
N GLY A 77 10.20 3.63 -16.99
CA GLY A 77 11.55 4.15 -17.20
C GLY A 77 12.64 3.53 -16.33
N GLN A 78 12.34 2.51 -15.53
CA GLN A 78 13.35 1.73 -14.81
C GLN A 78 14.08 0.80 -15.79
N ASP A 79 15.40 0.65 -15.61
CA ASP A 79 16.18 -0.39 -16.30
C ASP A 79 15.62 -1.79 -15.96
N ASP A 80 15.32 -2.56 -16.98
CA ASP A 80 14.68 -3.88 -16.88
C ASP A 80 15.64 -5.03 -17.29
N CYS A 81 16.93 -4.83 -17.17
CA CYS A 81 17.93 -5.87 -17.50
C CYS A 81 17.70 -7.21 -16.78
N LEU A 82 17.04 -7.21 -15.62
CA LEU A 82 16.65 -8.42 -14.89
C LEU A 82 15.22 -8.92 -15.20
N ARG A 83 14.61 -8.50 -16.31
CA ARG A 83 13.25 -8.86 -16.70
C ARG A 83 13.04 -10.39 -16.79
N ALA A 84 13.99 -11.11 -17.37
CA ALA A 84 13.94 -12.58 -17.45
C ALA A 84 13.92 -13.24 -16.05
N LYS A 85 14.65 -12.65 -15.08
CA LYS A 85 14.64 -13.10 -13.68
C LYS A 85 13.29 -12.80 -13.01
N ALA A 86 12.70 -11.63 -13.26
CA ALA A 86 11.37 -11.28 -12.74
C ALA A 86 10.30 -12.26 -13.27
N ALA A 87 10.30 -12.59 -14.55
CA ALA A 87 9.41 -13.59 -15.14
C ALA A 87 9.64 -15.01 -14.56
N LYS A 88 10.91 -15.36 -14.27
CA LYS A 88 11.21 -16.63 -13.57
C LYS A 88 10.68 -16.59 -12.13
N THR A 89 10.79 -15.48 -11.43
CA THR A 89 10.28 -15.31 -10.06
C THR A 89 8.76 -15.50 -10.02
N GLU A 90 8.01 -14.95 -10.98
CA GLU A 90 6.57 -15.20 -11.11
C GLU A 90 6.27 -16.71 -11.19
N ARG A 91 6.97 -17.43 -12.05
CA ARG A 91 6.76 -18.88 -12.21
C ARG A 91 7.05 -19.65 -10.91
N ILE A 92 8.12 -19.26 -10.19
CA ILE A 92 8.48 -19.90 -8.90
C ILE A 92 7.37 -19.65 -7.87
N LEU A 93 6.88 -18.42 -7.75
CA LEU A 93 5.82 -18.08 -6.82
C LEU A 93 4.52 -18.84 -7.16
N ARG A 94 4.17 -18.93 -8.45
CA ARG A 94 3.00 -19.69 -8.90
C ARG A 94 3.13 -21.18 -8.63
N ALA A 95 4.32 -21.75 -8.77
CA ALA A 95 4.59 -23.15 -8.42
C ALA A 95 4.49 -23.42 -6.90
N ALA A 96 4.60 -22.36 -6.08
CA ALA A 96 4.38 -22.39 -4.64
C ALA A 96 2.93 -22.03 -4.24
N ASP A 97 1.98 -22.13 -5.18
CA ASP A 97 0.54 -21.83 -4.99
C ASP A 97 0.26 -20.36 -4.60
N ILE A 98 1.14 -19.43 -4.97
CA ILE A 98 0.96 -17.99 -4.81
C ILE A 98 0.50 -17.41 -6.15
N HIS A 99 -0.67 -16.75 -6.17
CA HIS A 99 -1.16 -16.06 -7.37
C HIS A 99 -0.30 -14.82 -7.66
N ALA A 100 0.89 -15.04 -8.21
CA ALA A 100 1.82 -13.97 -8.58
C ALA A 100 1.58 -13.47 -10.00
N HIS A 101 1.78 -12.17 -10.19
CA HIS A 101 1.67 -11.47 -11.47
C HIS A 101 2.86 -10.52 -11.64
N PHE A 102 3.76 -10.86 -12.56
CA PHE A 102 4.75 -9.92 -13.06
C PHE A 102 4.07 -9.05 -14.12
N THR A 103 4.00 -7.75 -13.88
CA THR A 103 3.17 -6.81 -14.67
C THR A 103 3.98 -5.62 -15.16
N ASP A 104 3.63 -5.11 -16.34
CA ASP A 104 4.15 -3.86 -16.89
C ASP A 104 3.40 -2.61 -16.40
N THR A 105 2.36 -2.81 -15.58
CA THR A 105 1.50 -1.75 -15.05
C THR A 105 1.51 -1.70 -13.53
N ILE A 106 2.65 -2.04 -12.91
CA ILE A 106 2.74 -2.17 -11.44
C ILE A 106 2.36 -0.89 -10.70
N GLU A 107 2.64 0.30 -11.24
CA GLU A 107 2.25 1.56 -10.63
C GLU A 107 0.71 1.67 -10.53
N ARG A 108 -0.01 1.27 -11.59
CA ARG A 108 -1.47 1.19 -11.60
C ARG A 108 -1.98 0.16 -10.59
N ASP A 109 -1.42 -1.05 -10.62
CA ASP A 109 -1.89 -2.17 -9.81
C ASP A 109 -1.65 -1.92 -8.31
N ALA A 110 -0.51 -1.29 -7.96
CA ALA A 110 -0.20 -0.87 -6.61
C ALA A 110 -1.07 0.31 -6.13
N LEU A 111 -1.32 1.32 -7.00
CA LEU A 111 -2.17 2.44 -6.64
C LEU A 111 -3.64 2.01 -6.49
N GLN A 112 -4.13 1.08 -7.29
CA GLN A 112 -5.48 0.51 -7.14
C GLN A 112 -5.67 -0.15 -5.78
N LYS A 113 -4.69 -0.91 -5.30
CA LYS A 113 -4.72 -1.47 -3.93
C LYS A 113 -4.66 -0.36 -2.89
N PHE A 114 -3.74 0.58 -3.06
CA PHE A 114 -3.52 1.69 -2.15
C PHE A 114 -4.77 2.56 -1.99
N ALA A 115 -5.54 2.77 -3.07
CA ALA A 115 -6.79 3.51 -3.09
C ALA A 115 -7.93 2.89 -2.25
N PHE A 116 -7.76 1.67 -1.76
CA PHE A 116 -8.64 1.08 -0.76
C PHE A 116 -8.01 1.10 0.64
N VAL A 117 -6.76 0.65 0.74
CA VAL A 117 -6.10 0.44 2.05
C VAL A 117 -5.85 1.75 2.78
N SER A 118 -5.36 2.79 2.08
CA SER A 118 -5.08 4.09 2.68
C SER A 118 -6.35 4.82 3.12
N PRO A 119 -7.41 4.98 2.28
CA PRO A 119 -8.67 5.59 2.71
C PRO A 119 -9.34 4.87 3.86
N MET A 120 -9.40 3.53 3.83
CA MET A 120 -9.97 2.74 4.92
C MET A 120 -9.22 2.98 6.23
N GLY A 121 -7.90 2.97 6.19
CA GLY A 121 -7.07 3.23 7.37
C GLY A 121 -7.21 4.65 7.89
N ALA A 122 -7.20 5.64 7.00
CA ALA A 122 -7.30 7.06 7.36
C ALA A 122 -8.68 7.40 7.96
N ALA A 123 -9.78 7.00 7.30
CA ALA A 123 -11.13 7.22 7.79
C ALA A 123 -11.38 6.44 9.08
N GLY A 124 -10.97 5.16 9.13
CA GLY A 124 -11.11 4.31 10.31
C GLY A 124 -10.39 4.87 11.53
N LEU A 125 -9.18 5.39 11.35
CA LEU A 125 -8.42 5.99 12.44
C LEU A 125 -9.02 7.35 12.88
N TYR A 126 -9.39 8.21 11.92
CA TYR A 126 -9.90 9.55 12.19
C TYR A 126 -11.25 9.56 12.91
N TYR A 127 -12.11 8.56 12.67
CA TYR A 127 -13.43 8.43 13.29
C TYR A 127 -13.50 7.35 14.38
N ASP A 128 -12.37 6.67 14.68
CA ASP A 128 -12.36 5.46 15.52
C ASP A 128 -13.40 4.43 15.04
N ALA A 129 -13.47 4.21 13.72
CA ALA A 129 -14.51 3.48 13.04
C ALA A 129 -14.00 2.12 12.53
N VAL A 130 -14.86 1.09 12.64
CA VAL A 130 -14.67 -0.20 11.97
C VAL A 130 -15.34 -0.18 10.59
N SER A 131 -15.13 -1.21 9.78
CA SER A 131 -15.76 -1.31 8.45
C SER A 131 -17.28 -1.22 8.49
N GLY A 132 -17.91 -1.77 9.54
CA GLY A 132 -19.36 -1.69 9.75
C GLY A 132 -19.91 -0.26 9.86
N ASP A 133 -19.11 0.69 10.34
CA ASP A 133 -19.48 2.10 10.44
C ASP A 133 -19.33 2.83 9.08
N MET A 134 -18.59 2.24 8.14
CA MET A 134 -18.39 2.76 6.79
C MET A 134 -19.28 2.08 5.74
N GLN A 135 -20.01 1.01 6.09
CA GLN A 135 -20.94 0.32 5.19
C GLN A 135 -22.26 1.08 4.99
N PRO A 136 -22.95 1.61 6.02
CA PRO A 136 -24.11 2.47 5.84
C PRO A 136 -23.69 3.88 5.43
N GLY A 137 -24.65 4.67 4.94
CA GLY A 137 -24.44 6.11 4.71
C GLY A 137 -24.07 6.86 5.99
N GLY A 138 -23.26 7.91 5.87
CA GLY A 138 -22.82 8.74 6.99
C GLY A 138 -21.38 9.22 6.85
N ARG A 139 -20.93 10.00 7.84
CA ARG A 139 -19.65 10.73 7.79
C ARG A 139 -18.43 9.85 7.49
N ALA A 140 -18.36 8.66 8.09
CA ALA A 140 -17.21 7.77 7.87
C ALA A 140 -17.16 7.25 6.43
N ARG A 141 -18.33 6.85 5.87
CA ARG A 141 -18.45 6.43 4.47
C ARG A 141 -18.16 7.58 3.51
N ASP A 142 -18.74 8.76 3.76
CA ASP A 142 -18.54 9.93 2.89
C ASP A 142 -17.06 10.34 2.86
N THR A 143 -16.39 10.29 4.02
CA THR A 143 -14.93 10.53 4.13
C THR A 143 -14.13 9.46 3.40
N PHE A 144 -14.48 8.19 3.54
CA PHE A 144 -13.83 7.10 2.81
C PHE A 144 -13.92 7.30 1.29
N ILE A 145 -15.11 7.67 0.78
CA ILE A 145 -15.32 7.99 -0.64
C ILE A 145 -14.45 9.17 -1.08
N ALA A 146 -14.48 10.27 -0.33
CA ALA A 146 -13.74 11.47 -0.67
C ALA A 146 -12.21 11.23 -0.68
N LEU A 147 -11.70 10.42 0.24
CA LEU A 147 -10.29 10.02 0.24
C LEU A 147 -9.91 9.16 -0.97
N ILE A 148 -10.81 8.27 -1.43
CA ILE A 148 -10.59 7.52 -2.68
C ILE A 148 -10.54 8.47 -3.88
N GLU A 149 -11.41 9.47 -3.94
CA GLU A 149 -11.41 10.46 -5.03
C GLU A 149 -10.12 11.29 -5.06
N GLU A 150 -9.54 11.65 -3.91
CA GLU A 150 -8.23 12.30 -3.86
C GLU A 150 -7.11 11.39 -4.40
N VAL A 151 -7.11 10.10 -4.04
CA VAL A 151 -6.14 9.12 -4.60
C VAL A 151 -6.37 8.89 -6.10
N LYS A 152 -7.62 8.86 -6.55
CA LYS A 152 -7.98 8.73 -7.97
C LYS A 152 -7.48 9.94 -8.79
N ALA A 153 -7.61 11.15 -8.25
CA ALA A 153 -7.07 12.36 -8.86
C ALA A 153 -5.54 12.31 -9.00
N LEU A 154 -4.84 11.80 -7.98
CA LEU A 154 -3.40 11.53 -8.07
C LEU A 154 -3.07 10.52 -9.17
N GLY A 155 -3.81 9.42 -9.26
CA GLY A 155 -3.65 8.43 -10.33
C GLY A 155 -3.78 9.05 -11.72
N ALA A 156 -4.79 9.90 -11.93
CA ALA A 156 -4.99 10.62 -13.18
C ALA A 156 -3.81 11.56 -13.51
N ALA A 157 -3.31 12.32 -12.52
CA ALA A 157 -2.15 13.20 -12.69
C ALA A 157 -0.86 12.42 -12.98
N MET A 158 -0.76 11.18 -12.50
CA MET A 158 0.34 10.25 -12.83
C MET A 158 0.17 9.58 -14.20
N GLY A 159 -0.93 9.84 -14.93
CA GLY A 159 -1.25 9.23 -16.20
C GLY A 159 -1.64 7.76 -16.09
N LEU A 160 -2.17 7.34 -14.94
CA LEU A 160 -2.67 5.99 -14.71
C LEU A 160 -4.16 5.90 -15.06
N THR A 161 -4.52 4.85 -15.78
CA THR A 161 -5.93 4.54 -16.12
C THR A 161 -6.32 3.23 -15.46
N PHE A 162 -7.53 3.18 -14.89
CA PHE A 162 -8.07 2.03 -14.19
C PHE A 162 -9.21 1.42 -15.00
N GLU A 163 -9.26 0.09 -15.06
CA GLU A 163 -10.35 -0.62 -15.78
C GLU A 163 -11.71 -0.43 -15.09
N LYS A 164 -11.68 -0.28 -13.76
CA LYS A 164 -12.87 -0.03 -12.93
C LYS A 164 -12.71 1.27 -12.19
N ASP A 165 -13.80 1.95 -11.95
CA ASP A 165 -13.80 3.13 -11.08
C ASP A 165 -13.38 2.74 -9.65
N LEU A 166 -12.39 3.47 -9.11
CA LEU A 166 -11.80 3.14 -7.81
C LEU A 166 -12.80 3.30 -6.65
N VAL A 167 -13.73 4.26 -6.74
CA VAL A 167 -14.77 4.45 -5.73
C VAL A 167 -15.74 3.27 -5.74
N THR A 168 -16.24 2.92 -6.93
CA THR A 168 -17.17 1.80 -7.09
C THR A 168 -16.56 0.49 -6.58
N GLU A 169 -15.30 0.22 -6.92
CA GLU A 169 -14.62 -0.99 -6.46
C GLU A 169 -14.30 -0.93 -4.96
N GLY A 170 -13.90 0.24 -4.44
CA GLY A 170 -13.68 0.44 -3.01
C GLY A 170 -14.95 0.20 -2.18
N LEU A 171 -16.08 0.73 -2.63
CA LEU A 171 -17.38 0.51 -1.98
C LEU A 171 -17.81 -0.96 -2.04
N ARG A 172 -17.63 -1.62 -3.18
CA ARG A 172 -17.92 -3.04 -3.33
C ARG A 172 -17.12 -3.90 -2.33
N ILE A 173 -15.83 -3.58 -2.13
CA ILE A 173 -14.97 -4.29 -1.18
C ILE A 173 -15.39 -3.97 0.26
N MET A 174 -15.66 -2.69 0.57
CA MET A 174 -16.10 -2.25 1.90
C MET A 174 -17.41 -2.93 2.31
N ASP A 175 -18.40 -2.93 1.43
CA ASP A 175 -19.74 -3.47 1.70
C ASP A 175 -19.72 -5.01 1.83
N ALA A 176 -18.74 -5.69 1.23
CA ALA A 176 -18.52 -7.14 1.36
C ALA A 176 -17.61 -7.52 2.53
N SER A 177 -17.04 -6.56 3.24
CA SER A 177 -16.12 -6.80 4.36
C SER A 177 -16.87 -7.19 5.64
N ALA A 178 -16.20 -7.96 6.52
CA ALA A 178 -16.76 -8.25 7.85
C ALA A 178 -16.94 -6.93 8.64
N PRO A 179 -18.10 -6.66 9.25
CA PRO A 179 -18.39 -5.37 9.89
C PRO A 179 -17.41 -4.95 10.99
N THR A 180 -16.73 -5.91 11.61
CA THR A 180 -15.78 -5.67 12.71
C THR A 180 -14.33 -5.47 12.25
N LEU A 181 -14.11 -5.38 10.94
CA LEU A 181 -12.77 -5.28 10.39
C LEU A 181 -12.12 -3.92 10.72
N THR A 182 -10.88 -3.98 11.21
CA THR A 182 -9.99 -2.83 11.40
C THR A 182 -8.73 -3.01 10.56
N THR A 183 -8.02 -1.92 10.28
CA THR A 183 -6.72 -1.97 9.60
C THR A 183 -5.58 -2.28 10.59
N SER A 184 -4.42 -2.72 10.06
CA SER A 184 -3.20 -2.85 10.86
C SER A 184 -2.80 -1.52 11.50
N MET A 185 -2.89 -0.42 10.73
CA MET A 185 -2.57 0.93 11.22
C MET A 185 -3.40 1.32 12.46
N GLN A 186 -4.72 1.07 12.46
CA GLN A 186 -5.57 1.33 13.62
C GLN A 186 -5.13 0.51 14.85
N ARG A 187 -4.82 -0.77 14.65
CA ARG A 187 -4.38 -1.66 15.74
C ARG A 187 -3.00 -1.25 16.29
N ASP A 188 -2.07 -0.83 15.41
CA ASP A 188 -0.74 -0.39 15.82
C ASP A 188 -0.84 0.91 16.64
N VAL A 189 -1.66 1.88 16.18
CA VAL A 189 -1.91 3.13 16.93
C VAL A 189 -2.58 2.85 18.28
N ALA A 190 -3.61 1.99 18.32
CA ALA A 190 -4.28 1.61 19.56
C ALA A 190 -3.33 0.91 20.56
N ALA A 191 -2.33 0.18 20.06
CA ALA A 191 -1.29 -0.46 20.86
C ALA A 191 -0.14 0.51 21.25
N GLY A 192 -0.17 1.78 20.86
CA GLY A 192 0.92 2.74 21.07
C GLY A 192 2.19 2.40 20.30
N SER A 193 2.08 1.57 19.26
CA SER A 193 3.21 1.12 18.44
C SER A 193 3.42 2.05 17.24
N THR A 194 4.62 1.99 16.65
CA THR A 194 4.88 2.65 15.36
C THR A 194 3.96 2.06 14.29
N SER A 195 3.24 2.92 13.59
CA SER A 195 2.26 2.53 12.57
C SER A 195 2.72 2.88 11.14
N GLU A 196 1.94 2.46 10.14
CA GLU A 196 2.12 2.87 8.74
C GLU A 196 1.46 4.24 8.43
N PHE A 197 1.12 5.08 9.44
CA PHE A 197 0.44 6.36 9.24
C PHE A 197 1.16 7.26 8.23
N SER A 198 2.43 7.46 8.42
CA SER A 198 3.24 8.28 7.50
C SER A 198 3.26 7.70 6.07
N GLY A 199 3.29 6.37 5.93
CA GLY A 199 3.26 5.70 4.63
C GLY A 199 1.89 5.69 3.95
N LEU A 200 0.81 5.73 4.72
CA LEU A 200 -0.56 5.64 4.21
C LEU A 200 -1.27 7.00 4.13
N VAL A 201 -0.90 7.96 4.98
CA VAL A 201 -1.55 9.28 5.04
C VAL A 201 -0.60 10.38 4.54
N ASP A 202 0.54 10.61 5.20
CA ASP A 202 1.46 11.70 4.80
C ASP A 202 2.04 11.49 3.40
N ARG A 203 2.17 10.22 2.97
CA ARG A 203 2.58 9.87 1.62
C ARG A 203 1.64 10.44 0.55
N VAL A 204 0.33 10.46 0.80
CA VAL A 204 -0.65 11.03 -0.14
C VAL A 204 -0.49 12.54 -0.21
N VAL A 205 -0.26 13.21 0.92
CA VAL A 205 0.02 14.64 0.95
C VAL A 205 1.27 14.96 0.13
N ALA A 206 2.37 14.23 0.35
CA ALA A 206 3.60 14.42 -0.42
C ALA A 206 3.45 14.13 -1.93
N LEU A 207 2.59 13.18 -2.31
CA LEU A 207 2.25 12.93 -3.71
C LEU A 207 1.40 14.06 -4.29
N GLY A 208 0.46 14.61 -3.50
CA GLY A 208 -0.32 15.79 -3.87
C GLY A 208 0.57 16.98 -4.22
N GLU A 209 1.55 17.27 -3.39
CA GLU A 209 2.55 18.31 -3.64
C GLU A 209 3.36 18.02 -4.91
N LYS A 210 3.88 16.80 -5.03
CA LYS A 210 4.72 16.39 -6.16
C LYS A 210 4.01 16.47 -7.51
N TYR A 211 2.72 16.11 -7.57
CA TYR A 211 1.94 16.08 -8.81
C TYR A 211 0.99 17.27 -8.96
N HIS A 212 1.07 18.24 -8.05
CA HIS A 212 0.23 19.46 -8.02
C HIS A 212 -1.28 19.13 -8.01
N VAL A 213 -1.66 18.10 -7.24
CA VAL A 213 -3.03 17.68 -7.03
C VAL A 213 -3.47 18.07 -5.62
N PRO A 214 -4.56 18.83 -5.44
CA PRO A 214 -5.11 19.12 -4.13
C PRO A 214 -5.60 17.83 -3.43
N VAL A 215 -5.17 17.63 -2.19
CA VAL A 215 -5.59 16.52 -1.33
C VAL A 215 -5.99 17.06 0.06
N PRO A 216 -7.02 17.92 0.13
CA PRO A 216 -7.35 18.67 1.34
C PRO A 216 -7.77 17.77 2.50
N LEU A 217 -8.42 16.66 2.24
CA LEU A 217 -8.89 15.75 3.29
C LEU A 217 -7.74 14.94 3.87
N TYR A 218 -6.83 14.43 3.02
CA TYR A 218 -5.60 13.81 3.51
C TYR A 218 -4.73 14.78 4.29
N SER A 219 -4.61 16.04 3.83
CA SER A 219 -3.86 17.08 4.55
C SER A 219 -4.46 17.36 5.93
N LYS A 220 -5.79 17.40 6.03
CA LYS A 220 -6.50 17.58 7.31
C LYS A 220 -6.25 16.38 8.25
N ILE A 221 -6.35 15.15 7.76
CA ILE A 221 -6.15 13.95 8.58
C ILE A 221 -4.68 13.79 8.99
N SER A 222 -3.74 14.15 8.10
CA SER A 222 -2.31 14.19 8.41
C SER A 222 -2.01 15.16 9.57
N ALA A 223 -2.48 16.40 9.47
CA ALA A 223 -2.31 17.41 10.52
C ALA A 223 -2.90 16.92 11.86
N TRP A 224 -4.13 16.40 11.84
CA TRP A 224 -4.77 15.83 13.02
C TRP A 224 -3.95 14.68 13.62
N GLY A 225 -3.46 13.76 12.80
CA GLY A 225 -2.67 12.62 13.28
C GLY A 225 -1.38 13.04 13.98
N HIS A 226 -0.69 14.05 13.44
CA HIS A 226 0.49 14.63 14.08
C HIS A 226 0.15 15.34 15.39
N GLU A 227 -0.98 16.06 15.49
CA GLU A 227 -1.48 16.64 16.74
C GLU A 227 -1.78 15.58 17.80
N GLN A 228 -2.25 14.39 17.40
CA GLN A 228 -2.47 13.25 18.28
C GLN A 228 -1.17 12.50 18.64
N GLY A 229 0.00 12.89 18.09
CA GLY A 229 1.28 12.22 18.32
C GLY A 229 1.38 10.83 17.67
N ILE A 230 0.59 10.55 16.63
CA ILE A 230 0.62 9.28 15.88
C ILE A 230 1.96 9.17 15.14
N LYS A 231 2.62 8.02 15.30
CA LYS A 231 3.97 7.74 14.75
C LYS A 231 3.92 6.64 13.72
#